data_40153a4c3cdd035f00ba1e046e2d74eb
#
_entry.id   40153a4c3cdd035f00ba1e046e2d74eb
#
_cell.length_a   1.000
_cell.length_b   1.000
_cell.length_c   1.000
_cell.angle_alpha   90.00
_cell.angle_beta   90.00
_cell.angle_gamma   90.00
#
_symmetry.space_group_name_H-M   'P 1'
#
loop_
_entity.id
_entity.type
_entity.pdbx_description
1 polymer ?
#
loop_
_entity_poly.entity_id
_entity_poly.type
_entity_poly.pdbx_seq_one_letter_code
_entity_poly.pdbx_strand_id
1 'polypeptide(L)'
;MKKIIFLTILVLCTLGLGLIYYQLQLASTAQKVSAQNPVMAMDHSRQDIASQDRLRVVWVQDMGDGSDGDAKGGNLRLMGLDTGDGKGERAILETVGNYAKPLMTPQGDRVVYSDRVRKKAYVVNWDGSGQRELFTGFALALWVDPRDNREWVYYGFEDFQKGGFTCPAVYRTLLDRPGKGELVWDKVPVNVDNFQLSEDGRLAGGNFPWPEGGVAELPNKSIQIFTKGCWPSFITVNGRPFYWIFDGSHRNLTVFDLQKNKRWQVSINGASGIDGHEVYFPRWSNDPRIMAITGPFNKDGKWYSRDIEVYVGRFSADLTKIESWWKATQNDRADFYPDVWVAPKERTKQPPAKVADPKKTKTEKPAEGGELDKAKADSAASVSGESALQKPVSKKAIERLVVEARLVEPSVIPTPQDIAPYRRALLVNGYEVIRVISGSYRQKKIMVAHWVIEDGRVLKDAKRERGKSYRMVLERYDDHPELEGERLIMDSDEFKLPLFYQQRN
;
A
#
# COMPACT_ATOMS: atom_id res chain seq x y z
N MET A 1 -26.31 -76.13 20.25
CA MET A 1 -27.01 -75.40 19.18
C MET A 1 -27.44 -74.00 19.57
N LYS A 2 -28.17 -73.76 20.68
CA LYS A 2 -28.66 -72.39 21.02
C LYS A 2 -27.53 -71.31 21.20
N LYS A 3 -26.37 -71.66 21.75
CA LYS A 3 -25.24 -70.71 21.91
C LYS A 3 -24.57 -70.33 20.58
N ILE A 4 -24.50 -71.23 19.63
CA ILE A 4 -23.90 -70.95 18.29
C ILE A 4 -24.84 -70.05 17.47
N ILE A 5 -26.15 -70.29 17.52
CA ILE A 5 -27.14 -69.47 16.85
C ILE A 5 -27.12 -68.02 17.41
N PHE A 6 -26.98 -67.87 18.75
CA PHE A 6 -26.90 -66.52 19.38
C PHE A 6 -25.63 -65.75 18.96
N LEU A 7 -24.49 -66.49 18.90
CA LEU A 7 -23.22 -65.86 18.48
C LEU A 7 -23.25 -65.43 17.00
N THR A 8 -23.88 -66.25 16.14
CA THR A 8 -24.02 -65.92 14.70
C THR A 8 -24.95 -64.76 14.48
N ILE A 9 -26.05 -64.64 15.24
CA ILE A 9 -26.93 -63.43 15.18
C ILE A 9 -26.23 -62.19 15.69
N LEU A 10 -25.44 -62.29 16.75
CA LEU A 10 -24.68 -61.13 17.28
C LEU A 10 -23.64 -60.62 16.27
N VAL A 11 -22.92 -61.56 15.59
CA VAL A 11 -21.93 -61.17 14.56
C VAL A 11 -22.62 -60.56 13.34
N LEU A 12 -23.78 -61.07 12.91
CA LEU A 12 -24.53 -60.47 11.79
C LEU A 12 -25.10 -59.08 12.15
N CYS A 13 -25.56 -58.87 13.39
CA CYS A 13 -26.01 -57.56 13.84
C CYS A 13 -24.87 -56.54 13.91
N THR A 14 -23.68 -56.93 14.40
CA THR A 14 -22.52 -56.01 14.43
C THR A 14 -22.00 -55.69 13.03
N LEU A 15 -21.98 -56.62 12.10
CA LEU A 15 -21.64 -56.38 10.70
C LEU A 15 -22.68 -55.49 10.01
N GLY A 16 -23.96 -55.68 10.27
CA GLY A 16 -25.06 -54.86 9.76
C GLY A 16 -24.97 -53.40 10.26
N LEU A 17 -24.71 -53.18 11.57
CA LEU A 17 -24.53 -51.89 12.15
C LEU A 17 -23.27 -51.17 11.61
N GLY A 18 -22.17 -51.91 11.40
CA GLY A 18 -20.95 -51.40 10.76
C GLY A 18 -21.19 -50.95 9.33
N LEU A 19 -21.97 -51.70 8.55
CA LEU A 19 -22.32 -51.32 7.16
C LEU A 19 -23.21 -50.08 7.12
N ILE A 20 -24.20 -50.01 8.02
CA ILE A 20 -25.07 -48.80 8.12
C ILE A 20 -24.25 -47.59 8.53
N TYR A 21 -23.34 -47.70 9.50
CA TYR A 21 -22.46 -46.63 9.90
C TYR A 21 -21.53 -46.18 8.75
N TYR A 22 -20.97 -47.13 8.00
CA TYR A 22 -20.15 -46.87 6.82
C TYR A 22 -20.95 -46.17 5.70
N GLN A 23 -22.17 -46.58 5.44
CA GLN A 23 -23.07 -45.95 4.47
C GLN A 23 -23.46 -44.52 4.91
N LEU A 24 -23.69 -44.29 6.21
CA LEU A 24 -23.95 -42.95 6.76
C LEU A 24 -22.73 -42.03 6.69
N GLN A 25 -21.53 -42.56 6.88
CA GLN A 25 -20.27 -41.85 6.68
C GLN A 25 -20.05 -41.50 5.21
N LEU A 26 -20.31 -42.40 4.29
CA LEU A 26 -20.25 -42.14 2.85
C LEU A 26 -21.29 -41.11 2.39
N ALA A 27 -22.51 -41.18 2.90
CA ALA A 27 -23.56 -40.20 2.61
C ALA A 27 -23.20 -38.80 3.19
N SER A 28 -22.64 -38.77 4.40
CA SER A 28 -22.14 -37.51 5.03
C SER A 28 -20.96 -36.94 4.26
N THR A 29 -20.06 -37.78 3.74
CA THR A 29 -18.91 -37.33 2.92
C THR A 29 -19.39 -36.88 1.54
N ALA A 30 -20.34 -37.57 0.92
CA ALA A 30 -20.95 -37.15 -0.34
C ALA A 30 -21.73 -35.83 -0.21
N GLN A 31 -22.42 -35.64 0.92
CA GLN A 31 -23.13 -34.40 1.22
C GLN A 31 -22.14 -33.22 1.50
N LYS A 32 -20.99 -33.49 2.15
CA LYS A 32 -19.90 -32.52 2.29
C LYS A 32 -19.23 -32.19 0.95
N VAL A 33 -19.03 -33.18 0.07
CA VAL A 33 -18.47 -32.95 -1.27
C VAL A 33 -19.48 -32.25 -2.18
N SER A 34 -20.78 -32.48 -2.04
CA SER A 34 -21.84 -31.75 -2.76
C SER A 34 -22.08 -30.36 -2.21
N ALA A 35 -21.79 -30.12 -0.91
CA ALA A 35 -21.82 -28.80 -0.30
C ALA A 35 -20.52 -27.98 -0.57
N GLN A 36 -19.49 -28.61 -1.14
CA GLN A 36 -18.23 -27.97 -1.54
C GLN A 36 -18.17 -27.60 -3.03
N ASN A 37 -19.25 -27.68 -3.77
CA ASN A 37 -19.48 -26.85 -4.93
C ASN A 37 -20.48 -25.73 -4.55
N PRO A 38 -20.05 -24.65 -3.90
CA PRO A 38 -20.83 -23.45 -4.01
C PRO A 38 -20.72 -23.07 -5.50
N VAL A 39 -21.84 -23.11 -6.23
CA VAL A 39 -22.04 -22.13 -7.29
C VAL A 39 -21.60 -20.83 -6.63
N MET A 40 -20.41 -20.31 -7.03
CA MET A 40 -19.87 -19.07 -6.51
C MET A 40 -21.01 -18.06 -6.56
N ALA A 41 -21.53 -17.66 -5.40
CA ALA A 41 -22.24 -16.42 -5.30
C ALA A 41 -21.24 -15.39 -5.86
N MET A 42 -21.48 -14.92 -7.09
CA MET A 42 -20.65 -13.89 -7.70
C MET A 42 -20.61 -12.74 -6.70
N ASP A 43 -19.45 -12.52 -6.13
CA ASP A 43 -19.23 -11.40 -5.25
C ASP A 43 -19.59 -10.15 -6.06
N HIS A 44 -20.66 -9.47 -5.65
CA HIS A 44 -21.13 -8.25 -6.35
C HIS A 44 -20.02 -7.19 -6.43
N SER A 45 -19.02 -7.23 -5.54
CA SER A 45 -17.85 -6.34 -5.58
C SER A 45 -16.94 -6.63 -6.78
N ARG A 46 -16.86 -7.90 -7.24
CA ARG A 46 -16.13 -8.29 -8.44
C ARG A 46 -16.75 -7.70 -9.71
N GLN A 47 -18.07 -7.48 -9.72
CA GLN A 47 -18.75 -6.86 -10.86
C GLN A 47 -18.39 -5.39 -11.03
N ASP A 48 -18.07 -4.64 -9.96
CA ASP A 48 -17.89 -3.19 -10.05
C ASP A 48 -16.51 -2.76 -10.54
N ILE A 49 -15.42 -3.43 -10.17
CA ILE A 49 -14.05 -3.04 -10.58
C ILE A 49 -13.64 -3.79 -11.85
N ALA A 50 -13.69 -5.12 -11.82
CA ALA A 50 -13.22 -5.97 -12.90
C ALA A 50 -14.16 -6.00 -14.13
N SER A 51 -15.44 -5.60 -13.98
CA SER A 51 -16.39 -5.50 -15.11
C SER A 51 -16.32 -4.17 -15.85
N GLN A 52 -15.87 -3.11 -15.17
CA GLN A 52 -15.77 -1.77 -15.77
C GLN A 52 -14.43 -1.55 -16.47
N ASP A 53 -13.37 -2.21 -15.99
CA ASP A 53 -12.02 -2.02 -16.47
C ASP A 53 -11.31 -3.38 -16.60
N ARG A 54 -10.60 -3.59 -17.72
CA ARG A 54 -9.69 -4.73 -17.82
C ARG A 54 -8.45 -4.44 -17.00
N LEU A 55 -8.14 -5.34 -16.06
CA LEU A 55 -7.02 -5.22 -15.14
C LEU A 55 -6.02 -6.35 -15.38
N ARG A 56 -4.74 -6.03 -15.24
CA ARG A 56 -3.66 -7.00 -14.99
C ARG A 56 -3.10 -6.77 -13.62
N VAL A 57 -3.03 -7.82 -12.82
CA VAL A 57 -2.43 -7.81 -11.49
C VAL A 57 -1.26 -8.77 -11.49
N VAL A 58 -0.10 -8.33 -11.02
CA VAL A 58 1.09 -9.14 -10.83
C VAL A 58 1.45 -9.12 -9.34
N TRP A 59 1.94 -10.25 -8.82
CA TRP A 59 2.39 -10.36 -7.43
C TRP A 59 3.44 -11.46 -7.28
N VAL A 60 4.05 -11.55 -6.10
CA VAL A 60 4.85 -12.71 -5.71
C VAL A 60 4.10 -13.56 -4.71
N GLN A 61 4.10 -14.87 -4.94
CA GLN A 61 3.48 -15.85 -4.07
C GLN A 61 4.55 -16.62 -3.31
N ASP A 62 4.46 -16.70 -1.99
CA ASP A 62 5.35 -17.54 -1.18
C ASP A 62 4.97 -19.01 -1.32
N MET A 63 5.87 -19.79 -1.88
CA MET A 63 5.71 -21.24 -2.05
C MET A 63 6.02 -22.03 -0.77
N GLY A 64 6.47 -21.34 0.29
CA GLY A 64 6.77 -21.87 1.61
C GLY A 64 5.60 -21.81 2.59
N ASP A 65 5.88 -21.27 3.77
CA ASP A 65 4.94 -21.18 4.89
C ASP A 65 4.18 -19.85 5.00
N GLY A 66 4.43 -18.92 4.09
CA GLY A 66 3.83 -17.59 4.08
C GLY A 66 4.62 -16.55 4.88
N SER A 67 5.87 -16.84 5.27
CA SER A 67 6.66 -15.94 6.11
C SER A 67 7.63 -15.03 5.34
N ASP A 68 7.83 -15.23 4.03
CA ASP A 68 8.75 -14.42 3.21
C ASP A 68 8.10 -13.15 2.62
N GLY A 69 7.39 -12.40 3.47
CA GLY A 69 6.72 -11.17 3.08
C GLY A 69 7.63 -10.06 2.57
N ASP A 70 8.91 -10.12 2.91
CA ASP A 70 9.90 -9.15 2.42
C ASP A 70 10.58 -9.58 1.10
N ALA A 71 10.16 -10.70 0.52
CA ALA A 71 10.74 -11.30 -0.70
C ALA A 71 12.27 -11.43 -0.62
N LYS A 72 12.78 -11.89 0.52
CA LYS A 72 14.23 -12.06 0.77
C LYS A 72 14.77 -13.41 0.32
N GLY A 73 13.92 -14.42 0.30
CA GLY A 73 14.27 -15.81 -0.06
C GLY A 73 14.14 -16.10 -1.55
N GLY A 74 14.46 -17.33 -1.90
CA GLY A 74 14.40 -17.85 -3.28
C GLY A 74 13.24 -18.80 -3.57
N ASN A 75 12.26 -18.90 -2.66
CA ASN A 75 11.12 -19.80 -2.80
C ASN A 75 9.81 -19.07 -3.14
N LEU A 76 9.93 -18.07 -4.00
CA LEU A 76 8.82 -17.26 -4.48
C LEU A 76 8.43 -17.67 -5.90
N ARG A 77 7.20 -17.42 -6.30
CA ARG A 77 6.70 -17.56 -7.66
C ARG A 77 6.14 -16.22 -8.16
N LEU A 78 6.47 -15.88 -9.40
CA LEU A 78 5.90 -14.70 -10.06
C LEU A 78 4.55 -15.06 -10.64
N MET A 79 3.49 -14.47 -10.12
CA MET A 79 2.10 -14.75 -10.46
C MET A 79 1.44 -13.59 -11.18
N GLY A 80 0.39 -13.86 -11.93
CA GLY A 80 -0.40 -12.86 -12.63
C GLY A 80 -1.85 -13.26 -12.81
N LEU A 81 -2.71 -12.25 -12.96
CA LEU A 81 -4.12 -12.38 -13.29
C LEU A 81 -4.52 -11.29 -14.30
N ASP A 82 -5.23 -11.66 -15.37
CA ASP A 82 -5.81 -10.73 -16.35
C ASP A 82 -7.33 -10.91 -16.36
N THR A 83 -8.08 -9.89 -15.96
CA THR A 83 -9.55 -9.98 -15.89
C THR A 83 -10.21 -10.13 -17.25
N GLY A 84 -9.49 -9.83 -18.33
CA GLY A 84 -10.00 -9.88 -19.71
C GLY A 84 -9.79 -11.21 -20.42
N ASP A 85 -8.99 -12.15 -19.86
CA ASP A 85 -8.67 -13.40 -20.55
C ASP A 85 -9.36 -14.65 -19.97
N GLY A 86 -10.01 -14.52 -18.82
CA GLY A 86 -10.77 -15.60 -18.18
C GLY A 86 -9.95 -16.77 -17.62
N LYS A 87 -8.60 -16.68 -17.61
CA LYS A 87 -7.72 -17.78 -17.19
C LYS A 87 -7.50 -17.84 -15.68
N GLY A 88 -7.88 -16.80 -14.94
CA GLY A 88 -7.67 -16.73 -13.50
C GLY A 88 -6.21 -16.51 -13.10
N GLU A 89 -5.91 -16.85 -11.84
CA GLU A 89 -4.56 -16.79 -11.29
C GLU A 89 -3.63 -17.79 -11.97
N ARG A 90 -2.43 -17.37 -12.35
CA ARG A 90 -1.45 -18.25 -12.99
C ARG A 90 -0.03 -17.77 -12.78
N ALA A 91 0.91 -18.68 -12.86
CA ALA A 91 2.31 -18.34 -12.91
C ALA A 91 2.64 -17.58 -14.22
N ILE A 92 3.34 -16.43 -14.11
CA ILE A 92 4.05 -15.82 -15.24
C ILE A 92 5.36 -16.59 -15.47
N LEU A 93 6.05 -16.95 -14.38
CA LEU A 93 7.21 -17.83 -14.41
C LEU A 93 6.95 -19.04 -13.54
N GLU A 94 7.02 -20.25 -14.12
CA GLU A 94 6.75 -21.51 -13.40
C GLU A 94 7.84 -21.87 -12.39
N THR A 95 9.08 -21.43 -12.62
CA THR A 95 10.20 -21.69 -11.72
C THR A 95 10.09 -20.83 -10.48
N VAL A 96 10.39 -21.43 -9.32
CA VAL A 96 10.57 -20.64 -8.09
C VAL A 96 11.92 -19.92 -8.11
N GLY A 97 11.94 -18.74 -7.48
CA GLY A 97 13.12 -17.90 -7.43
C GLY A 97 12.89 -16.71 -6.49
N ASN A 98 13.77 -15.71 -6.58
CA ASN A 98 13.52 -14.43 -5.95
C ASN A 98 12.95 -13.46 -6.99
N TYR A 99 11.71 -13.02 -6.80
CA TYR A 99 10.98 -12.13 -7.72
C TYR A 99 10.54 -10.86 -6.99
N ALA A 100 11.46 -10.25 -6.24
CA ALA A 100 11.13 -9.10 -5.40
C ALA A 100 10.57 -7.92 -6.19
N LYS A 101 9.51 -7.32 -5.66
CA LYS A 101 8.87 -6.10 -6.13
C LYS A 101 8.61 -6.10 -7.65
N PRO A 102 7.72 -6.95 -8.15
CA PRO A 102 7.33 -6.92 -9.55
C PRO A 102 6.66 -5.59 -9.90
N LEU A 103 6.98 -5.04 -11.06
CA LEU A 103 6.50 -3.77 -11.58
C LEU A 103 5.90 -4.00 -12.96
N MET A 104 4.63 -3.65 -13.16
CA MET A 104 4.00 -3.65 -14.48
C MET A 104 4.57 -2.51 -15.34
N THR A 105 4.90 -2.81 -16.60
CA THR A 105 5.23 -1.74 -17.53
C THR A 105 4.03 -0.82 -17.77
N PRO A 106 4.25 0.46 -18.11
CA PRO A 106 3.17 1.39 -18.39
C PRO A 106 2.19 0.91 -19.46
N GLN A 107 2.64 0.06 -20.39
CA GLN A 107 1.81 -0.57 -21.42
C GLN A 107 1.11 -1.86 -20.94
N GLY A 108 1.48 -2.38 -19.80
CA GLY A 108 0.90 -3.58 -19.21
C GLY A 108 1.31 -4.88 -19.90
N ASP A 109 2.28 -4.87 -20.80
CA ASP A 109 2.69 -6.00 -21.63
C ASP A 109 3.88 -6.80 -21.04
N ARG A 110 4.59 -6.23 -20.08
CA ARG A 110 5.78 -6.82 -19.45
C ARG A 110 5.79 -6.57 -17.95
N VAL A 111 6.62 -7.37 -17.25
CA VAL A 111 6.88 -7.26 -15.83
C VAL A 111 8.38 -7.09 -15.61
N VAL A 112 8.78 -6.07 -14.87
CA VAL A 112 10.13 -5.90 -14.35
C VAL A 112 10.15 -6.36 -12.91
N TYR A 113 11.13 -7.17 -12.52
CA TYR A 113 11.32 -7.61 -11.15
C TYR A 113 12.80 -7.61 -10.77
N SER A 114 13.09 -7.63 -9.47
CA SER A 114 14.44 -7.68 -8.95
C SER A 114 14.70 -9.02 -8.28
N ASP A 115 15.89 -9.58 -8.48
CA ASP A 115 16.41 -10.73 -7.73
C ASP A 115 17.39 -10.21 -6.67
N ARG A 116 16.96 -10.21 -5.41
CA ARG A 116 17.78 -9.74 -4.27
C ARG A 116 18.97 -10.66 -4.00
N VAL A 117 18.81 -11.95 -4.28
CA VAL A 117 19.87 -12.94 -4.08
C VAL A 117 20.98 -12.73 -5.10
N ARG A 118 20.61 -12.56 -6.39
CA ARG A 118 21.56 -12.29 -7.48
C ARG A 118 21.93 -10.83 -7.63
N LYS A 119 21.22 -9.92 -6.97
CA LYS A 119 21.37 -8.45 -7.06
C LYS A 119 21.22 -7.94 -8.49
N LYS A 120 20.23 -8.44 -9.20
CA LYS A 120 19.97 -8.14 -10.61
C LYS A 120 18.50 -7.84 -10.84
N ALA A 121 18.23 -6.99 -11.82
CA ALA A 121 16.89 -6.75 -12.32
C ALA A 121 16.66 -7.45 -13.66
N TYR A 122 15.46 -7.91 -13.88
CA TYR A 122 15.01 -8.66 -15.06
C TYR A 122 13.73 -8.06 -15.62
N VAL A 123 13.47 -8.33 -16.91
CA VAL A 123 12.17 -8.11 -17.53
C VAL A 123 11.69 -9.41 -18.18
N VAL A 124 10.39 -9.63 -18.13
CA VAL A 124 9.71 -10.77 -18.77
C VAL A 124 8.40 -10.29 -19.41
N ASN A 125 8.02 -10.87 -20.53
CA ASN A 125 6.71 -10.60 -21.13
C ASN A 125 5.57 -11.12 -20.24
N TRP A 126 4.39 -10.54 -20.35
CA TRP A 126 3.21 -10.95 -19.59
C TRP A 126 2.85 -12.45 -19.74
N ASP A 127 3.18 -13.05 -20.87
CA ASP A 127 2.98 -14.48 -21.15
C ASP A 127 4.10 -15.39 -20.63
N GLY A 128 5.10 -14.84 -19.93
CA GLY A 128 6.25 -15.57 -19.39
C GLY A 128 7.41 -15.73 -20.37
N SER A 129 7.24 -15.35 -21.63
CA SER A 129 8.29 -15.43 -22.63
C SER A 129 9.29 -14.26 -22.52
N GLY A 130 10.41 -14.37 -23.23
CA GLY A 130 11.35 -13.26 -23.42
C GLY A 130 12.03 -12.75 -22.15
N GLN A 131 12.13 -13.58 -21.10
CA GLN A 131 12.85 -13.22 -19.88
C GLN A 131 14.31 -12.86 -20.20
N ARG A 132 14.75 -11.69 -19.72
CA ARG A 132 16.12 -11.24 -19.88
C ARG A 132 16.59 -10.39 -18.72
N GLU A 133 17.88 -10.42 -18.47
CA GLU A 133 18.53 -9.51 -17.51
C GLU A 133 18.56 -8.08 -18.07
N LEU A 134 18.33 -7.11 -17.18
CA LEU A 134 18.42 -5.68 -17.49
C LEU A 134 19.76 -5.10 -17.04
N PHE A 135 20.06 -5.21 -15.75
CA PHE A 135 21.25 -4.65 -15.13
C PHE A 135 21.48 -5.26 -13.74
N THR A 136 22.68 -5.01 -13.18
CA THR A 136 22.95 -5.21 -11.76
C THR A 136 22.30 -4.08 -10.97
N GLY A 137 21.53 -4.39 -9.91
CA GLY A 137 20.83 -3.43 -9.07
C GLY A 137 19.38 -3.82 -8.81
N PHE A 138 18.65 -2.94 -8.15
CA PHE A 138 17.26 -3.11 -7.76
C PHE A 138 16.37 -2.11 -8.51
N ALA A 139 15.33 -2.58 -9.19
CA ALA A 139 14.37 -1.72 -9.89
C ALA A 139 13.46 -1.01 -8.87
N LEU A 140 13.36 0.31 -8.97
CA LEU A 140 12.62 1.15 -8.05
C LEU A 140 11.26 1.57 -8.62
N ALA A 141 11.25 2.02 -9.89
CA ALA A 141 10.06 2.49 -10.57
C ALA A 141 10.18 2.36 -12.09
N LEU A 142 9.07 2.32 -12.76
CA LEU A 142 8.96 2.44 -14.20
C LEU A 142 8.28 3.76 -14.55
N TRP A 143 8.68 4.36 -15.65
CA TRP A 143 8.13 5.62 -16.11
C TRP A 143 8.19 5.69 -17.65
N VAL A 144 7.13 6.21 -18.25
CA VAL A 144 7.11 6.52 -19.69
C VAL A 144 7.30 8.02 -19.87
N ASP A 145 8.25 8.40 -20.73
CA ASP A 145 8.45 9.81 -21.05
C ASP A 145 7.31 10.27 -21.98
N PRO A 146 6.48 11.23 -21.55
CA PRO A 146 5.33 11.68 -22.34
C PRO A 146 5.73 12.41 -23.63
N ARG A 147 7.03 12.77 -23.79
CA ARG A 147 7.53 13.49 -24.97
C ARG A 147 7.82 12.56 -26.15
N ASP A 148 8.28 11.34 -25.87
CA ASP A 148 8.74 10.40 -26.91
C ASP A 148 8.26 8.96 -26.70
N ASN A 149 7.42 8.76 -25.69
CA ASN A 149 6.79 7.48 -25.31
C ASN A 149 7.81 6.36 -25.02
N ARG A 150 9.06 6.69 -24.65
CA ARG A 150 10.06 5.70 -24.25
C ARG A 150 9.88 5.31 -22.80
N GLU A 151 10.04 4.01 -22.54
CA GLU A 151 9.97 3.47 -21.19
C GLU A 151 11.34 3.49 -20.51
N TRP A 152 11.35 4.00 -19.29
CA TRP A 152 12.53 4.11 -18.44
C TRP A 152 12.34 3.27 -17.18
N VAL A 153 13.42 2.64 -16.74
CA VAL A 153 13.50 2.00 -15.43
C VAL A 153 14.43 2.80 -14.54
N TYR A 154 13.92 3.18 -13.37
CA TYR A 154 14.69 3.80 -12.31
C TYR A 154 15.18 2.70 -11.38
N TYR A 155 16.45 2.75 -11.01
CA TYR A 155 17.09 1.68 -10.24
C TYR A 155 18.17 2.22 -9.31
N GLY A 156 18.56 1.39 -8.33
CA GLY A 156 19.65 1.68 -7.43
C GLY A 156 20.36 0.41 -6.99
N PHE A 157 21.41 0.59 -6.24
CA PHE A 157 22.17 -0.51 -5.62
C PHE A 157 21.83 -0.54 -4.13
N GLU A 158 21.22 -1.63 -3.66
CA GLU A 158 20.91 -1.80 -2.23
C GLU A 158 22.16 -1.79 -1.37
N ASP A 159 22.11 -1.02 -0.27
CA ASP A 159 23.15 -1.02 0.75
C ASP A 159 22.85 -2.10 1.80
N PHE A 160 23.28 -3.31 1.53
CA PHE A 160 23.09 -4.45 2.43
C PHE A 160 23.84 -4.32 3.76
N GLN A 161 24.89 -3.49 3.84
CA GLN A 161 25.62 -3.27 5.10
C GLN A 161 24.79 -2.45 6.10
N LYS A 162 23.84 -1.66 5.60
CA LYS A 162 22.89 -0.87 6.41
C LYS A 162 21.51 -1.56 6.56
N GLY A 163 21.47 -2.87 6.46
CA GLY A 163 20.24 -3.65 6.66
C GLY A 163 19.42 -3.90 5.40
N GLY A 164 19.88 -3.51 4.21
CA GLY A 164 19.12 -3.57 2.97
C GLY A 164 18.05 -2.48 2.90
N PHE A 165 17.18 -2.54 1.91
CA PHE A 165 16.04 -1.61 1.71
C PHE A 165 16.40 -0.15 1.38
N THR A 166 17.69 0.22 1.32
CA THR A 166 18.11 1.58 0.92
C THR A 166 19.08 1.56 -0.25
N CYS A 167 18.93 2.54 -1.15
CA CYS A 167 19.87 2.83 -2.21
C CYS A 167 20.50 4.20 -1.95
N PRO A 168 21.83 4.32 -1.92
CA PRO A 168 22.52 5.60 -1.76
C PRO A 168 22.25 6.58 -2.92
N ALA A 169 22.00 6.06 -4.11
CA ALA A 169 21.72 6.83 -5.31
C ALA A 169 20.70 6.14 -6.21
N VAL A 170 19.98 6.93 -7.00
CA VAL A 170 19.02 6.46 -8.01
C VAL A 170 19.56 6.82 -9.39
N TYR A 171 19.55 5.84 -10.26
CA TYR A 171 19.88 5.94 -11.67
C TYR A 171 18.65 5.62 -12.52
N ARG A 172 18.68 5.96 -13.80
CA ARG A 172 17.70 5.51 -14.78
C ARG A 172 18.37 5.02 -16.05
N THR A 173 17.72 4.13 -16.75
CA THR A 173 18.13 3.65 -18.08
C THR A 173 16.90 3.30 -18.90
N LEU A 174 17.04 3.23 -20.23
CA LEU A 174 15.96 2.79 -21.10
C LEU A 174 15.65 1.30 -20.87
N LEU A 175 14.37 0.96 -20.75
CA LEU A 175 13.95 -0.43 -20.51
C LEU A 175 14.34 -1.35 -21.68
N ASP A 176 14.17 -0.91 -22.93
CA ASP A 176 14.43 -1.73 -24.11
C ASP A 176 15.91 -1.84 -24.45
N ARG A 177 16.71 -0.85 -24.08
CA ARG A 177 18.16 -0.79 -24.34
C ARG A 177 18.90 -0.33 -23.08
N PRO A 178 18.98 -1.18 -22.05
CA PRO A 178 19.73 -0.83 -20.85
C PRO A 178 21.18 -0.52 -21.21
N GLY A 179 21.67 0.61 -20.78
CA GLY A 179 23.03 1.08 -20.98
C GLY A 179 23.62 1.63 -19.69
N LYS A 180 24.64 2.48 -19.81
CA LYS A 180 25.18 3.20 -18.65
C LYS A 180 24.07 4.04 -18.05
N GLY A 181 23.79 3.83 -16.77
CA GLY A 181 22.72 4.56 -16.05
C GLY A 181 23.02 6.06 -15.96
N GLU A 182 21.99 6.86 -16.15
CA GLU A 182 22.00 8.30 -15.86
C GLU A 182 21.73 8.50 -14.39
N LEU A 183 22.57 9.23 -13.67
CA LEU A 183 22.33 9.59 -12.27
C LEU A 183 21.15 10.56 -12.17
N VAL A 184 20.18 10.23 -11.33
CA VAL A 184 18.98 11.04 -11.13
C VAL A 184 18.93 11.65 -9.74
N TRP A 185 19.41 10.91 -8.72
CA TRP A 185 19.37 11.35 -7.32
C TRP A 185 20.48 10.70 -6.50
N ASP A 186 21.20 11.50 -5.72
CA ASP A 186 22.27 11.07 -4.80
C ASP A 186 22.42 11.95 -3.55
N LYS A 187 21.44 12.83 -3.28
CA LYS A 187 21.54 13.77 -2.13
C LYS A 187 21.36 13.09 -0.78
N VAL A 188 20.42 12.18 -0.72
CA VAL A 188 20.14 11.32 0.45
C VAL A 188 19.74 9.94 -0.03
N PRO A 189 20.00 8.87 0.75
CA PRO A 189 19.54 7.52 0.40
C PRO A 189 18.02 7.46 0.25
N VAL A 190 17.53 6.59 -0.62
CA VAL A 190 16.11 6.30 -0.81
C VAL A 190 15.78 4.88 -0.43
N ASN A 191 14.57 4.63 0.04
CA ASN A 191 14.10 3.27 0.29
C ASN A 191 13.72 2.59 -1.04
N VAL A 192 14.12 1.32 -1.22
CA VAL A 192 13.93 0.58 -2.48
C VAL A 192 12.46 0.25 -2.78
N ASP A 193 11.62 0.12 -1.76
CA ASP A 193 10.25 -0.36 -1.94
C ASP A 193 9.26 0.74 -2.33
N ASN A 194 9.60 2.00 -2.10
CA ASN A 194 8.68 3.10 -2.25
C ASN A 194 9.33 4.33 -2.91
N PHE A 195 9.49 4.25 -4.20
CA PHE A 195 9.93 5.36 -5.04
C PHE A 195 9.01 5.41 -6.25
N GLN A 196 8.15 6.42 -6.32
CA GLN A 196 7.22 6.62 -7.43
C GLN A 196 7.35 8.00 -8.02
N LEU A 197 7.14 8.08 -9.33
CA LEU A 197 7.34 9.30 -10.12
C LEU A 197 6.01 9.98 -10.42
N SER A 198 6.05 11.32 -10.53
CA SER A 198 4.98 12.07 -11.17
C SER A 198 4.89 11.73 -12.66
N GLU A 199 3.74 11.98 -13.27
CA GLU A 199 3.48 11.73 -14.69
C GLU A 199 4.53 12.40 -15.59
N ASP A 200 4.97 13.60 -15.25
CA ASP A 200 6.01 14.36 -15.98
C ASP A 200 7.46 13.98 -15.63
N GLY A 201 7.65 13.05 -14.69
CA GLY A 201 8.96 12.55 -14.25
C GLY A 201 9.81 13.55 -13.46
N ARG A 202 9.26 14.73 -13.07
CA ARG A 202 10.02 15.77 -12.35
C ARG A 202 10.00 15.62 -10.84
N LEU A 203 9.02 14.88 -10.30
CA LEU A 203 8.90 14.65 -8.88
C LEU A 203 8.96 13.16 -8.58
N ALA A 204 9.51 12.81 -7.41
CA ALA A 204 9.47 11.45 -6.89
C ALA A 204 9.03 11.46 -5.43
N GLY A 205 7.97 10.70 -5.13
CA GLY A 205 7.56 10.40 -3.75
C GLY A 205 8.30 9.18 -3.23
N GLY A 206 8.71 9.20 -1.96
CA GLY A 206 9.45 8.10 -1.35
C GLY A 206 9.83 8.36 0.11
N ASN A 207 10.54 7.39 0.72
CA ASN A 207 11.28 7.64 1.96
C ASN A 207 12.73 8.06 1.64
N PHE A 208 13.21 9.09 2.34
CA PHE A 208 14.48 9.74 2.08
C PHE A 208 15.35 9.95 3.35
N PRO A 209 15.91 8.89 3.95
CA PRO A 209 15.47 7.48 3.95
C PRO A 209 14.32 7.25 4.94
N TRP A 210 13.84 6.02 5.06
CA TRP A 210 12.86 5.66 6.08
C TRP A 210 13.35 6.08 7.49
N PRO A 211 12.47 6.64 8.34
CA PRO A 211 11.03 6.84 8.17
C PRO A 211 10.63 8.16 7.50
N GLU A 212 11.57 8.97 7.03
CA GLU A 212 11.32 10.32 6.51
C GLU A 212 10.63 10.25 5.13
N GLY A 213 9.32 10.50 5.10
CA GLY A 213 8.51 10.51 3.89
C GLY A 213 8.41 11.88 3.25
N GLY A 214 8.61 11.94 1.93
CA GLY A 214 8.63 13.23 1.24
C GLY A 214 8.61 13.13 -0.27
N VAL A 215 8.86 14.27 -0.90
CA VAL A 215 8.93 14.42 -2.36
C VAL A 215 10.25 15.06 -2.74
N ALA A 216 10.98 14.42 -3.66
CA ALA A 216 12.20 14.92 -4.27
C ALA A 216 11.90 15.54 -5.63
N GLU A 217 12.51 16.67 -5.95
CA GLU A 217 12.51 17.29 -7.27
C GLU A 217 13.71 16.79 -8.08
N LEU A 218 13.42 16.17 -9.21
CA LEU A 218 14.41 15.52 -10.06
C LEU A 218 14.83 16.39 -11.27
N PRO A 219 16.04 16.20 -11.80
CA PRO A 219 17.14 15.46 -11.20
C PRO A 219 17.86 16.30 -10.13
N ASN A 220 18.20 15.66 -9.00
CA ASN A 220 19.12 16.18 -7.97
C ASN A 220 18.86 17.65 -7.51
N LYS A 221 17.59 18.08 -7.42
CA LYS A 221 17.29 19.47 -7.01
C LYS A 221 17.00 19.56 -5.51
N SER A 222 15.75 19.64 -5.12
CA SER A 222 15.30 19.82 -3.77
C SER A 222 14.59 18.59 -3.23
N ILE A 223 14.44 18.54 -1.92
CA ILE A 223 13.61 17.55 -1.23
C ILE A 223 12.76 18.26 -0.20
N GLN A 224 11.49 17.86 -0.11
CA GLN A 224 10.59 18.29 0.94
C GLN A 224 10.12 17.08 1.72
N ILE A 225 10.43 17.01 3.01
CA ILE A 225 9.93 16.01 3.94
C ILE A 225 8.61 16.50 4.51
N PHE A 226 7.57 15.66 4.49
CA PHE A 226 6.23 16.00 4.98
C PHE A 226 5.93 15.37 6.32
N THR A 227 6.29 14.09 6.49
CA THR A 227 5.95 13.33 7.69
C THR A 227 6.78 12.05 7.76
N LYS A 228 6.73 11.38 8.91
CA LYS A 228 7.30 10.04 9.09
C LYS A 228 6.23 8.99 8.79
N GLY A 229 6.64 7.87 8.21
CA GLY A 229 5.73 6.76 7.94
C GLY A 229 6.30 5.78 6.94
N CYS A 230 5.46 4.83 6.54
CA CYS A 230 5.80 3.73 5.64
C CYS A 230 5.10 3.88 4.28
N TRP A 231 5.69 3.27 3.26
CA TRP A 231 5.10 3.14 1.92
C TRP A 231 4.59 4.47 1.32
N PRO A 232 5.39 5.55 1.39
CA PRO A 232 5.00 6.78 0.73
C PRO A 232 4.99 6.61 -0.77
N SER A 233 4.09 7.31 -1.43
CA SER A 233 3.98 7.28 -2.87
C SER A 233 3.41 8.58 -3.43
N PHE A 234 3.39 8.67 -4.75
CA PHE A 234 3.02 9.86 -5.48
C PHE A 234 2.06 9.51 -6.61
N ILE A 235 1.02 10.31 -6.77
CA ILE A 235 0.04 10.15 -7.84
C ILE A 235 -0.36 11.50 -8.41
N THR A 236 -0.69 11.54 -9.67
CA THR A 236 -1.23 12.73 -10.34
C THR A 236 -2.68 12.47 -10.76
N VAL A 237 -3.60 13.32 -10.32
CA VAL A 237 -5.01 13.27 -10.67
C VAL A 237 -5.41 14.55 -11.38
N ASN A 238 -5.77 14.49 -12.65
CA ASN A 238 -6.12 15.67 -13.47
C ASN A 238 -5.04 16.77 -13.41
N GLY A 239 -3.78 16.38 -13.53
CA GLY A 239 -2.61 17.30 -13.47
C GLY A 239 -2.27 17.81 -12.07
N ARG A 240 -2.98 17.37 -11.02
CA ARG A 240 -2.71 17.75 -9.63
C ARG A 240 -1.92 16.67 -8.92
N PRO A 241 -0.80 17.00 -8.28
CA PRO A 241 0.01 16.06 -7.54
C PRO A 241 -0.58 15.80 -6.14
N PHE A 242 -0.66 14.53 -5.79
CA PHE A 242 -0.98 14.03 -4.45
C PHE A 242 0.17 13.17 -3.96
N TYR A 243 0.45 13.29 -2.69
CA TYR A 243 1.36 12.44 -1.96
C TYR A 243 0.59 11.72 -0.86
N TRP A 244 0.92 10.49 -0.57
CA TRP A 244 0.29 9.71 0.47
C TRP A 244 1.29 8.80 1.18
N ILE A 245 0.97 8.45 2.41
CA ILE A 245 1.82 7.63 3.28
C ILE A 245 0.93 6.83 4.23
N PHE A 246 1.35 5.61 4.57
CA PHE A 246 0.72 4.89 5.66
C PHE A 246 0.94 5.60 6.99
N ASP A 247 -0.08 5.60 7.81
CA ASP A 247 0.07 5.84 9.24
C ASP A 247 0.75 4.64 9.93
N GLY A 248 1.13 4.80 11.20
CA GLY A 248 1.82 3.76 11.96
C GLY A 248 0.98 2.51 12.24
N SER A 249 -0.34 2.54 11.98
CA SER A 249 -1.24 1.41 12.19
C SER A 249 -1.38 0.51 10.96
N HIS A 250 -0.87 0.92 9.80
CA HIS A 250 -1.04 0.24 8.50
C HIS A 250 -2.51 -0.07 8.15
N ARG A 251 -3.42 0.82 8.54
CA ARG A 251 -4.86 0.72 8.30
C ARG A 251 -5.41 1.90 7.51
N ASN A 252 -4.67 3.02 7.56
CA ASN A 252 -5.05 4.26 6.91
C ASN A 252 -3.91 4.78 6.02
N LEU A 253 -4.29 5.49 4.97
CA LEU A 253 -3.40 6.35 4.22
C LEU A 253 -3.64 7.80 4.63
N THR A 254 -2.59 8.54 4.91
CA THR A 254 -2.64 10.01 4.96
C THR A 254 -2.35 10.54 3.55
N VAL A 255 -3.30 11.23 2.99
CA VAL A 255 -3.23 11.82 1.64
C VAL A 255 -2.96 13.31 1.76
N PHE A 256 -2.00 13.82 0.99
CA PHE A 256 -1.64 15.24 0.92
C PHE A 256 -1.97 15.78 -0.48
N ASP A 257 -2.83 16.79 -0.56
CA ASP A 257 -3.01 17.61 -1.76
C ASP A 257 -1.95 18.72 -1.75
N LEU A 258 -0.90 18.53 -2.53
CA LEU A 258 0.27 19.42 -2.52
C LEU A 258 -0.04 20.81 -3.08
N GLN A 259 -1.07 20.96 -3.92
CA GLN A 259 -1.47 22.27 -4.44
C GLN A 259 -2.32 23.07 -3.45
N LYS A 260 -3.22 22.39 -2.73
CA LYS A 260 -4.15 23.03 -1.80
C LYS A 260 -3.64 23.09 -0.37
N ASN A 261 -2.49 22.48 -0.10
CA ASN A 261 -1.93 22.31 1.25
C ASN A 261 -2.97 21.72 2.22
N LYS A 262 -3.67 20.68 1.78
CA LYS A 262 -4.67 19.95 2.56
C LYS A 262 -4.24 18.51 2.76
N ARG A 263 -4.60 17.93 3.92
CA ARG A 263 -4.41 16.52 4.20
C ARG A 263 -5.67 15.90 4.79
N TRP A 264 -5.85 14.61 4.56
CA TRP A 264 -6.92 13.79 5.16
C TRP A 264 -6.49 12.34 5.23
N GLN A 265 -7.21 11.53 6.00
CA GLN A 265 -6.98 10.10 6.11
C GLN A 265 -8.04 9.31 5.37
N VAL A 266 -7.63 8.18 4.80
CA VAL A 266 -8.51 7.22 4.11
C VAL A 266 -8.25 5.85 4.71
N SER A 267 -9.29 5.22 5.26
CA SER A 267 -9.22 3.82 5.70
C SER A 267 -9.10 2.89 4.49
N ILE A 268 -8.15 1.97 4.53
CA ILE A 268 -7.85 1.05 3.44
C ILE A 268 -7.89 -0.44 3.84
N ASN A 269 -8.40 -0.76 5.01
CA ASN A 269 -8.47 -2.11 5.56
C ASN A 269 -9.91 -2.64 5.72
N GLY A 270 -10.87 -2.03 5.03
CA GLY A 270 -12.29 -2.37 5.13
C GLY A 270 -12.77 -3.42 4.11
N ALA A 271 -11.87 -4.09 3.37
CA ALA A 271 -12.26 -5.18 2.48
C ALA A 271 -12.71 -6.41 3.27
N SER A 272 -13.73 -7.12 2.77
CA SER A 272 -14.12 -8.42 3.30
C SER A 272 -12.95 -9.41 3.20
N GLY A 273 -12.57 -10.03 4.32
CA GLY A 273 -11.39 -10.88 4.45
C GLY A 273 -10.17 -10.19 5.03
N ILE A 274 -10.08 -8.85 4.95
CA ILE A 274 -9.14 -8.03 5.74
C ILE A 274 -9.75 -7.69 7.10
N ASP A 275 -11.03 -7.32 7.12
CA ASP A 275 -11.87 -7.20 8.32
C ASP A 275 -11.22 -6.34 9.44
N GLY A 276 -10.62 -5.21 9.05
CA GLY A 276 -10.01 -4.28 9.99
C GLY A 276 -8.55 -4.59 10.38
N HIS A 277 -8.00 -5.73 9.93
CA HIS A 277 -6.57 -6.06 10.14
C HIS A 277 -5.64 -5.12 9.37
N GLU A 278 -4.34 -5.26 9.61
CA GLU A 278 -3.34 -4.46 8.91
C GLU A 278 -3.19 -4.89 7.47
N VAL A 279 -2.78 -3.95 6.62
CA VAL A 279 -2.50 -4.16 5.21
C VAL A 279 -1.12 -3.65 4.85
N TYR A 280 -0.50 -4.21 3.80
CA TYR A 280 0.84 -3.84 3.35
C TYR A 280 0.92 -3.73 1.83
N PHE A 281 2.06 -3.24 1.35
CA PHE A 281 2.43 -3.14 -0.07
C PHE A 281 1.43 -2.36 -0.93
N PRO A 282 0.96 -1.16 -0.48
CA PRO A 282 0.05 -0.37 -1.30
C PRO A 282 0.75 0.12 -2.56
N ARG A 283 0.10 -0.07 -3.71
CA ARG A 283 0.59 0.41 -4.99
C ARG A 283 -0.55 0.93 -5.83
N TRP A 284 -0.38 2.17 -6.31
CA TRP A 284 -1.28 2.75 -7.27
C TRP A 284 -1.03 2.19 -8.67
N SER A 285 -2.09 2.05 -9.43
CA SER A 285 -2.02 1.71 -10.85
C SER A 285 -1.73 2.94 -11.72
N ASN A 286 -1.75 2.73 -13.04
CA ASN A 286 -1.80 3.81 -14.04
C ASN A 286 -3.17 4.52 -14.09
N ASP A 287 -4.22 4.00 -13.45
CA ASP A 287 -5.45 4.74 -13.15
C ASP A 287 -5.34 5.33 -11.74
N PRO A 288 -5.45 6.66 -11.57
CA PRO A 288 -5.25 7.33 -10.30
C PRO A 288 -6.29 6.97 -9.22
N ARG A 289 -7.31 6.21 -9.54
CA ARG A 289 -8.34 5.76 -8.59
C ARG A 289 -8.21 4.28 -8.21
N ILE A 290 -7.28 3.55 -8.80
CA ILE A 290 -7.12 2.11 -8.57
C ILE A 290 -5.80 1.86 -7.84
N MET A 291 -5.88 1.13 -6.73
CA MET A 291 -4.75 0.75 -5.89
C MET A 291 -4.83 -0.73 -5.53
N ALA A 292 -3.69 -1.41 -5.49
CA ALA A 292 -3.57 -2.75 -4.92
C ALA A 292 -2.93 -2.71 -3.55
N ILE A 293 -3.32 -3.62 -2.67
CA ILE A 293 -2.76 -3.88 -1.34
C ILE A 293 -2.75 -5.37 -1.07
N THR A 294 -2.06 -5.79 -0.01
CA THR A 294 -2.17 -7.15 0.53
C THR A 294 -2.60 -7.15 1.99
N GLY A 295 -3.30 -8.20 2.40
CA GLY A 295 -3.73 -8.44 3.77
C GLY A 295 -4.55 -9.73 3.88
N PRO A 296 -4.95 -10.11 5.11
CA PRO A 296 -4.70 -9.43 6.39
C PRO A 296 -3.32 -9.75 6.98
N PHE A 297 -2.70 -8.77 7.62
CA PHE A 297 -1.50 -8.96 8.44
C PHE A 297 -1.87 -8.86 9.93
N ASN A 298 -1.00 -9.37 10.81
CA ASN A 298 -1.22 -9.42 12.27
C ASN A 298 -2.54 -10.06 12.67
N LYS A 299 -3.04 -10.99 11.86
CA LYS A 299 -4.22 -11.78 12.21
C LYS A 299 -3.84 -12.90 13.15
N ASP A 300 -4.65 -13.10 14.21
CA ASP A 300 -4.45 -14.14 15.23
C ASP A 300 -3.03 -14.11 15.88
N GLY A 301 -2.46 -12.91 16.01
CA GLY A 301 -1.13 -12.71 16.58
C GLY A 301 0.03 -13.18 15.70
N LYS A 302 -0.23 -13.48 14.42
CA LYS A 302 0.77 -13.84 13.43
C LYS A 302 0.98 -12.71 12.45
N TRP A 303 2.23 -12.23 12.35
CA TRP A 303 2.59 -11.18 11.40
C TRP A 303 2.31 -11.58 9.97
N TYR A 304 2.75 -12.78 9.58
CA TYR A 304 2.51 -13.39 8.26
C TYR A 304 1.64 -14.63 8.43
N SER A 305 0.84 -14.92 7.41
CA SER A 305 0.04 -16.14 7.33
C SER A 305 -0.23 -16.48 5.86
N ARG A 306 -0.66 -17.71 5.59
CA ARG A 306 -0.97 -18.15 4.23
C ARG A 306 -2.25 -17.54 3.66
N ASP A 307 -3.06 -16.90 4.48
CA ASP A 307 -4.31 -16.25 4.07
C ASP A 307 -4.13 -14.77 3.67
N ILE A 308 -2.87 -14.32 3.51
CA ILE A 308 -2.57 -12.99 2.94
C ILE A 308 -2.82 -13.02 1.44
N GLU A 309 -3.73 -12.17 0.99
CA GLU A 309 -4.19 -12.10 -0.38
C GLU A 309 -4.06 -10.70 -0.97
N VAL A 310 -4.14 -10.59 -2.28
CA VAL A 310 -4.15 -9.31 -3.00
C VAL A 310 -5.57 -8.78 -3.09
N TYR A 311 -5.72 -7.51 -2.75
CA TYR A 311 -6.96 -6.75 -2.90
C TYR A 311 -6.74 -5.53 -3.80
N VAL A 312 -7.72 -5.21 -4.62
CA VAL A 312 -7.74 -4.01 -5.45
C VAL A 312 -8.88 -3.13 -5.00
N GLY A 313 -8.57 -1.88 -4.66
CA GLY A 313 -9.53 -0.88 -4.21
C GLY A 313 -9.73 0.22 -5.24
N ARG A 314 -10.97 0.70 -5.37
CA ARG A 314 -11.32 1.88 -6.15
C ARG A 314 -11.61 3.04 -5.23
N PHE A 315 -10.86 4.12 -5.37
CA PHE A 315 -11.10 5.37 -4.66
C PHE A 315 -12.23 6.19 -5.27
N SER A 316 -12.90 6.97 -4.43
CA SER A 316 -13.77 8.05 -4.87
C SER A 316 -13.00 9.08 -5.72
N ALA A 317 -13.72 9.84 -6.54
CA ALA A 317 -13.10 10.83 -7.44
C ALA A 317 -12.31 11.91 -6.69
N ASP A 318 -12.66 12.18 -5.44
CA ASP A 318 -11.99 13.14 -4.55
C ASP A 318 -10.91 12.51 -3.64
N LEU A 319 -10.65 11.21 -3.78
CA LEU A 319 -9.69 10.42 -3.00
C LEU A 319 -9.98 10.40 -1.49
N THR A 320 -11.22 10.60 -1.05
CA THR A 320 -11.57 10.68 0.37
C THR A 320 -11.97 9.34 0.97
N LYS A 321 -12.30 8.35 0.15
CA LYS A 321 -12.70 7.00 0.58
C LYS A 321 -12.45 5.96 -0.50
N ILE A 322 -12.43 4.68 -0.10
CA ILE A 322 -12.56 3.54 -1.02
C ILE A 322 -14.05 3.28 -1.26
N GLU A 323 -14.48 3.26 -2.51
CA GLU A 323 -15.86 3.02 -2.93
C GLU A 323 -16.18 1.53 -3.05
N SER A 324 -15.21 0.76 -3.52
CA SER A 324 -15.37 -0.69 -3.71
C SER A 324 -14.03 -1.42 -3.57
N TRP A 325 -14.12 -2.69 -3.19
CA TRP A 325 -13.00 -3.61 -3.07
C TRP A 325 -13.24 -4.85 -3.93
N TRP A 326 -12.18 -5.36 -4.54
CA TRP A 326 -12.13 -6.64 -5.20
C TRP A 326 -10.99 -7.46 -4.62
N LYS A 327 -11.31 -8.65 -4.07
CA LYS A 327 -10.32 -9.65 -3.68
C LYS A 327 -9.80 -10.31 -4.95
N ALA A 328 -8.60 -9.96 -5.38
CA ALA A 328 -8.04 -10.38 -6.67
C ALA A 328 -7.49 -11.79 -6.63
N THR A 329 -6.94 -12.23 -5.48
CA THR A 329 -6.45 -13.61 -5.29
C THR A 329 -7.28 -14.36 -4.27
N GLN A 330 -7.36 -15.69 -4.42
CA GLN A 330 -8.05 -16.56 -3.50
C GLN A 330 -7.46 -17.97 -3.59
N ASN A 331 -6.42 -18.19 -2.80
CA ASN A 331 -5.68 -19.44 -2.80
C ASN A 331 -5.22 -19.82 -1.37
N ASP A 332 -4.37 -20.85 -1.20
CA ASP A 332 -3.87 -21.34 0.08
C ASP A 332 -2.44 -20.90 0.40
N ARG A 333 -1.96 -19.84 -0.27
CA ARG A 333 -0.61 -19.30 -0.15
C ARG A 333 -0.63 -17.81 0.09
N ALA A 334 0.44 -17.30 0.68
CA ALA A 334 0.57 -15.86 0.89
C ALA A 334 1.02 -15.14 -0.38
N ASP A 335 0.35 -14.06 -0.70
CA ASP A 335 0.57 -13.22 -1.86
C ASP A 335 1.07 -11.84 -1.44
N PHE A 336 2.23 -11.40 -1.97
CA PHE A 336 2.93 -10.18 -1.56
C PHE A 336 3.28 -9.30 -2.76
N TYR A 337 3.62 -8.03 -2.50
CA TYR A 337 4.11 -7.07 -3.50
C TYR A 337 3.26 -6.99 -4.77
N PRO A 338 1.97 -6.68 -4.66
CA PRO A 338 1.13 -6.56 -5.84
C PRO A 338 1.51 -5.31 -6.64
N ASP A 339 1.34 -5.39 -7.95
CA ASP A 339 1.25 -4.23 -8.82
C ASP A 339 0.08 -4.42 -9.77
N VAL A 340 -0.58 -3.33 -10.15
CA VAL A 340 -1.81 -3.38 -10.94
C VAL A 340 -1.75 -2.40 -12.10
N TRP A 341 -2.14 -2.88 -13.27
CA TRP A 341 -2.27 -2.10 -14.48
C TRP A 341 -3.72 -2.14 -14.97
N VAL A 342 -4.21 -0.99 -15.41
CA VAL A 342 -5.57 -0.81 -15.96
C VAL A 342 -5.45 -0.56 -17.45
N ALA A 343 -6.16 -1.34 -18.27
CA ALA A 343 -6.19 -1.13 -19.71
C ALA A 343 -6.78 0.24 -20.02
N PRO A 344 -6.17 1.02 -20.90
CA PRO A 344 -6.76 2.26 -21.39
C PRO A 344 -8.12 1.97 -22.02
N LYS A 345 -9.15 2.74 -21.65
CA LYS A 345 -10.45 2.64 -22.29
C LYS A 345 -10.28 3.01 -23.76
N GLU A 346 -10.71 2.13 -24.66
CA GLU A 346 -10.77 2.49 -26.08
C GLU A 346 -11.57 3.78 -26.21
N ARG A 347 -10.90 4.85 -26.61
CA ARG A 347 -11.64 6.05 -27.01
C ARG A 347 -12.52 5.63 -28.16
N THR A 348 -13.84 5.54 -27.92
CA THR A 348 -14.82 5.46 -29.00
C THR A 348 -14.42 6.56 -29.99
N LYS A 349 -13.96 6.16 -31.17
CA LYS A 349 -13.62 7.10 -32.25
C LYS A 349 -14.87 7.92 -32.48
N GLN A 350 -14.95 9.11 -31.92
CA GLN A 350 -15.92 10.08 -32.37
C GLN A 350 -15.69 10.24 -33.86
N PRO A 351 -16.71 10.08 -34.70
CA PRO A 351 -16.56 10.35 -36.10
C PRO A 351 -15.99 11.77 -36.26
N PRO A 352 -15.02 11.99 -37.16
CA PRO A 352 -14.41 13.30 -37.28
C PRO A 352 -15.51 14.34 -37.48
N ALA A 353 -15.49 15.35 -36.61
CA ALA A 353 -16.40 16.49 -36.75
C ALA A 353 -16.26 17.01 -38.18
N LYS A 354 -17.36 17.02 -38.95
CA LYS A 354 -17.38 17.58 -40.31
C LYS A 354 -16.82 18.99 -40.20
N VAL A 355 -15.64 19.17 -40.77
CA VAL A 355 -15.03 20.49 -40.98
C VAL A 355 -16.03 21.29 -41.84
N ALA A 356 -16.62 22.30 -41.25
CA ALA A 356 -17.44 23.24 -42.02
C ALA A 356 -16.56 23.97 -42.99
N ASP A 357 -16.93 23.93 -44.30
CA ASP A 357 -16.28 24.67 -45.37
C ASP A 357 -16.11 26.15 -45.00
N PRO A 358 -14.88 26.69 -45.09
CA PRO A 358 -14.70 28.12 -44.88
C PRO A 358 -15.28 28.89 -46.07
N LYS A 359 -16.45 29.51 -45.89
CA LYS A 359 -16.97 30.49 -46.84
C LYS A 359 -15.95 31.60 -47.05
N LYS A 360 -15.63 31.80 -48.32
CA LYS A 360 -14.86 32.90 -48.87
C LYS A 360 -15.20 34.24 -48.23
N THR A 361 -14.26 34.83 -47.53
CA THR A 361 -14.29 36.25 -47.19
C THR A 361 -13.19 36.97 -47.95
N LYS A 362 -13.60 38.05 -48.56
CA LYS A 362 -12.83 38.87 -49.51
C LYS A 362 -11.59 39.48 -48.87
N THR A 363 -10.54 39.49 -49.63
CA THR A 363 -9.30 40.22 -49.49
C THR A 363 -9.53 41.73 -49.36
N GLU A 364 -9.04 42.39 -48.33
CA GLU A 364 -8.69 43.78 -48.30
C GLU A 364 -7.20 43.92 -48.00
N LYS A 365 -6.57 44.82 -48.75
CA LYS A 365 -5.12 45.04 -48.87
C LYS A 365 -4.61 45.91 -47.71
N PRO A 366 -3.35 45.81 -47.30
CA PRO A 366 -2.79 46.51 -46.15
C PRO A 366 -2.35 47.94 -46.53
N ALA A 367 -2.48 48.84 -45.57
CA ALA A 367 -1.88 50.17 -45.59
C ALA A 367 -0.52 50.13 -44.86
N GLU A 368 0.47 50.72 -45.52
CA GLU A 368 1.84 50.94 -45.08
C GLU A 368 1.93 52.05 -44.02
N GLY A 369 2.96 51.96 -43.17
CA GLY A 369 3.70 53.14 -42.71
C GLY A 369 3.82 53.30 -41.20
N GLY A 370 5.10 53.41 -40.75
CA GLY A 370 5.49 54.05 -39.49
C GLY A 370 6.47 53.20 -38.67
N GLU A 371 7.64 53.23 -38.99
CA GLU A 371 8.89 53.88 -38.54
C GLU A 371 9.33 53.56 -37.09
N LEU A 372 10.57 53.07 -37.03
CA LEU A 372 11.47 52.77 -35.93
C LEU A 372 11.50 53.83 -34.82
N ASP A 373 11.65 53.37 -33.60
CA ASP A 373 12.58 54.00 -32.68
C ASP A 373 13.34 52.98 -31.81
N LYS A 374 14.67 53.16 -31.84
CA LYS A 374 15.69 52.50 -31.04
C LYS A 374 15.79 53.25 -29.67
N ALA A 375 15.77 52.51 -28.60
CA ALA A 375 16.37 53.01 -27.35
C ALA A 375 17.02 51.88 -26.57
N LYS A 376 18.30 51.95 -26.60
CA LYS A 376 19.41 51.67 -25.67
C LYS A 376 19.12 50.87 -24.40
N ALA A 377 19.98 49.83 -24.27
CA ALA A 377 20.41 49.23 -23.03
C ALA A 377 20.99 50.28 -22.06
N ASP A 378 20.66 50.17 -20.79
CA ASP A 378 21.62 50.31 -19.69
C ASP A 378 21.06 49.90 -18.35
N SER A 379 21.98 49.33 -17.58
CA SER A 379 22.13 49.26 -16.13
C SER A 379 21.48 48.13 -15.36
N ALA A 380 22.40 47.28 -14.93
CA ALA A 380 22.28 46.37 -13.78
C ALA A 380 21.86 47.12 -12.52
N ALA A 381 20.87 46.60 -11.81
CA ALA A 381 20.65 46.88 -10.42
C ALA A 381 20.45 45.58 -9.66
N SER A 382 21.44 45.25 -8.85
CA SER A 382 21.39 44.27 -7.80
C SER A 382 20.26 44.58 -6.82
N VAL A 383 19.28 43.72 -6.70
CA VAL A 383 18.34 43.76 -5.57
C VAL A 383 18.61 42.53 -4.72
N SER A 384 19.29 42.77 -3.61
CA SER A 384 19.33 41.88 -2.45
C SER A 384 17.92 41.80 -1.88
N GLY A 385 17.22 40.70 -2.20
CA GLY A 385 15.95 40.34 -1.59
C GLY A 385 16.18 39.66 -0.26
N GLU A 386 15.92 40.39 0.81
CA GLU A 386 15.80 39.92 2.18
C GLU A 386 14.88 38.69 2.23
N SER A 387 15.42 37.61 2.77
CA SER A 387 14.68 36.44 3.25
C SER A 387 13.62 36.88 4.25
N ALA A 388 12.36 36.93 3.83
CA ALA A 388 11.24 37.08 4.74
C ALA A 388 11.21 35.84 5.65
N LEU A 389 11.75 35.98 6.84
CA LEU A 389 11.53 35.11 7.99
C LEU A 389 10.03 34.95 8.18
N GLN A 390 9.49 33.78 7.81
CA GLN A 390 8.15 33.39 8.20
C GLN A 390 8.12 33.41 9.73
N LYS A 391 7.24 34.24 10.28
CA LYS A 391 6.91 34.24 11.72
C LYS A 391 6.56 32.82 12.13
N PRO A 392 7.04 32.32 13.28
CA PRO A 392 6.67 31.03 13.80
C PRO A 392 5.14 30.99 13.97
N VAL A 393 4.49 30.03 13.33
CA VAL A 393 3.08 29.74 13.57
C VAL A 393 2.96 29.48 15.07
N SER A 394 2.16 30.27 15.77
CA SER A 394 1.93 30.12 17.19
C SER A 394 1.41 28.69 17.41
N LYS A 395 2.13 27.86 18.16
CA LYS A 395 1.67 26.55 18.58
C LYS A 395 0.33 26.75 19.29
N LYS A 396 -0.76 26.30 18.67
CA LYS A 396 -2.07 26.23 19.32
C LYS A 396 -1.85 25.41 20.59
N ALA A 397 -2.24 25.93 21.75
CA ALA A 397 -2.11 25.20 23.01
C ALA A 397 -2.90 23.88 22.87
N ILE A 398 -2.23 22.75 23.07
CA ILE A 398 -2.85 21.41 22.97
C ILE A 398 -3.82 21.29 24.16
N GLU A 399 -5.07 20.95 23.84
CA GLU A 399 -6.13 20.79 24.85
C GLU A 399 -5.91 19.50 25.64
N ARG A 400 -5.86 19.61 26.98
CA ARG A 400 -5.63 18.49 27.88
C ARG A 400 -6.92 17.99 28.49
N LEU A 401 -7.11 16.66 28.46
CA LEU A 401 -8.21 15.95 29.09
C LEU A 401 -7.65 15.12 30.26
N VAL A 402 -8.17 15.30 31.46
CA VAL A 402 -7.80 14.49 32.61
C VAL A 402 -8.98 13.61 33.01
N VAL A 403 -8.77 12.28 32.98
CA VAL A 403 -9.81 11.29 33.32
C VAL A 403 -9.33 10.30 34.35
N GLU A 404 -10.27 9.74 35.07
CA GLU A 404 -10.14 8.47 35.77
C GLU A 404 -10.93 7.43 35.00
N ALA A 405 -10.26 6.38 34.48
CA ALA A 405 -10.87 5.39 33.61
C ALA A 405 -10.37 3.98 33.93
N ARG A 406 -11.25 2.99 33.78
CA ARG A 406 -11.01 1.57 34.06
C ARG A 406 -10.65 0.84 32.76
N LEU A 407 -9.54 0.10 32.76
CA LEU A 407 -9.15 -0.71 31.62
C LEU A 407 -10.15 -1.85 31.35
N VAL A 408 -10.80 -1.84 30.21
CA VAL A 408 -11.79 -2.86 29.82
C VAL A 408 -11.35 -3.69 28.62
N GLU A 409 -10.58 -3.10 27.71
CA GLU A 409 -10.04 -3.75 26.50
C GLU A 409 -8.53 -3.54 26.42
N PRO A 410 -7.73 -4.44 27.00
CA PRO A 410 -6.28 -4.42 26.82
C PRO A 410 -5.91 -4.99 25.47
N SER A 411 -5.03 -4.34 24.74
CA SER A 411 -4.33 -4.91 23.58
C SER A 411 -3.12 -5.73 24.01
N VAL A 412 -2.67 -6.65 23.16
CA VAL A 412 -1.52 -7.51 23.44
C VAL A 412 -0.23 -6.71 23.24
N ILE A 413 0.64 -6.73 24.26
CA ILE A 413 1.95 -6.07 24.17
C ILE A 413 2.85 -6.91 23.26
N PRO A 414 3.33 -6.37 22.13
CA PRO A 414 4.20 -7.10 21.22
C PRO A 414 5.60 -7.28 21.81
N THR A 415 6.35 -8.23 21.27
CA THR A 415 7.79 -8.30 21.49
C THR A 415 8.52 -7.30 20.56
N PRO A 416 9.77 -6.93 20.85
CA PRO A 416 10.57 -6.11 19.94
C PRO A 416 10.77 -6.73 18.54
N GLN A 417 10.74 -8.06 18.45
CA GLN A 417 10.81 -8.79 17.18
C GLN A 417 9.53 -8.62 16.36
N ASP A 418 8.36 -8.57 17.02
CA ASP A 418 7.06 -8.44 16.34
C ASP A 418 6.86 -7.05 15.72
N ILE A 419 7.62 -6.07 16.18
CA ILE A 419 7.55 -4.70 15.64
C ILE A 419 8.70 -4.34 14.70
N ALA A 420 9.63 -5.26 14.43
CA ALA A 420 10.73 -4.99 13.52
C ALA A 420 10.20 -4.59 12.11
N PRO A 421 10.75 -3.58 11.45
CA PRO A 421 11.98 -2.86 11.78
C PRO A 421 11.82 -1.68 12.77
N TYR A 422 10.64 -1.46 13.32
CA TYR A 422 10.40 -0.38 14.29
C TYR A 422 11.15 -0.66 15.60
N ARG A 423 11.64 0.39 16.23
CA ARG A 423 12.29 0.33 17.53
C ARG A 423 11.43 0.90 18.65
N ARG A 424 10.29 1.51 18.30
CA ARG A 424 9.34 2.14 19.19
C ARG A 424 7.93 1.71 18.81
N ALA A 425 7.06 1.54 19.81
CA ALA A 425 5.66 1.21 19.58
C ALA A 425 4.75 1.81 20.64
N LEU A 426 3.60 2.26 20.16
CA LEU A 426 2.45 2.65 20.96
C LEU A 426 1.42 1.52 20.96
N LEU A 427 0.76 1.31 22.08
CA LEU A 427 -0.31 0.35 22.26
C LEU A 427 -1.60 1.07 22.64
N VAL A 428 -2.67 0.82 21.90
CA VAL A 428 -3.98 1.41 22.17
C VAL A 428 -4.79 0.46 23.04
N ASN A 429 -5.25 0.97 24.18
CA ASN A 429 -6.15 0.26 25.07
C ASN A 429 -7.50 0.97 25.17
N GLY A 430 -8.59 0.20 25.34
CA GLY A 430 -9.94 0.72 25.57
C GLY A 430 -10.26 0.81 27.06
N TYR A 431 -10.73 1.99 27.50
CA TYR A 431 -11.07 2.26 28.89
C TYR A 431 -12.53 2.71 29.03
N GLU A 432 -13.19 2.28 30.10
CA GLU A 432 -14.45 2.84 30.53
C GLU A 432 -14.19 4.09 31.40
N VAL A 433 -14.74 5.24 31.00
CA VAL A 433 -14.57 6.50 31.74
C VAL A 433 -15.42 6.48 32.99
N ILE A 434 -14.75 6.51 34.15
CA ILE A 434 -15.41 6.59 35.50
C ILE A 434 -15.82 8.04 35.75
N ARG A 435 -14.88 8.99 35.56
CA ARG A 435 -15.14 10.43 35.65
C ARG A 435 -14.14 11.25 34.85
N VAL A 436 -14.61 12.39 34.37
CA VAL A 436 -13.78 13.44 33.78
C VAL A 436 -13.38 14.40 34.94
N ILE A 437 -12.07 14.57 35.14
CA ILE A 437 -11.52 15.43 36.19
C ILE A 437 -11.30 16.85 35.64
N SER A 438 -10.82 16.96 34.42
CA SER A 438 -10.60 18.24 33.71
C SER A 438 -10.78 18.05 32.19
N GLY A 439 -11.22 19.10 31.51
CA GLY A 439 -11.55 19.04 30.08
C GLY A 439 -13.01 18.61 29.84
N SER A 440 -13.36 18.25 28.59
CA SER A 440 -14.71 17.85 28.21
C SER A 440 -14.67 16.53 27.41
N TYR A 441 -15.36 15.50 27.92
CA TYR A 441 -15.54 14.22 27.22
C TYR A 441 -16.89 13.62 27.60
N ARG A 442 -17.71 13.23 26.62
CA ARG A 442 -19.10 12.81 26.87
C ARG A 442 -19.35 11.31 26.67
N GLN A 443 -18.39 10.58 26.09
CA GLN A 443 -18.60 9.16 25.82
C GLN A 443 -18.21 8.31 27.03
N LYS A 444 -18.84 7.14 27.17
CA LYS A 444 -18.58 6.22 28.29
C LYS A 444 -17.25 5.47 28.13
N LYS A 445 -16.74 5.32 26.89
CA LYS A 445 -15.53 4.60 26.55
C LYS A 445 -14.53 5.54 25.86
N ILE A 446 -13.25 5.38 26.13
CA ILE A 446 -12.18 6.18 25.56
C ILE A 446 -11.03 5.26 25.11
N MET A 447 -10.47 5.55 23.93
CA MET A 447 -9.32 4.85 23.38
C MET A 447 -8.05 5.65 23.65
N VAL A 448 -7.03 4.99 24.23
CA VAL A 448 -5.80 5.69 24.66
C VAL A 448 -4.56 4.94 24.20
N ALA A 449 -3.70 5.63 23.46
CA ALA A 449 -2.38 5.18 23.04
C ALA A 449 -1.34 5.41 24.14
N HIS A 450 -0.55 4.39 24.44
CA HIS A 450 0.52 4.40 25.43
C HIS A 450 1.81 3.88 24.82
N TRP A 451 2.96 4.45 25.16
CA TRP A 451 4.24 3.85 24.81
C TRP A 451 4.41 2.51 25.50
N VAL A 452 4.78 1.47 24.75
CA VAL A 452 5.04 0.12 25.28
C VAL A 452 6.42 -0.42 24.91
N ILE A 453 6.98 0.04 23.78
CA ILE A 453 8.35 -0.28 23.38
C ILE A 453 9.08 1.03 23.06
N GLU A 454 10.31 1.14 23.51
CA GLU A 454 11.23 2.23 23.19
C GLU A 454 12.65 1.66 23.07
N ASP A 455 13.39 2.12 22.05
CA ASP A 455 14.73 1.64 21.71
C ASP A 455 14.84 0.10 21.59
N GLY A 456 13.77 -0.55 21.15
CA GLY A 456 13.72 -2.01 21.00
C GLY A 456 13.62 -2.76 22.34
N ARG A 457 13.09 -2.12 23.38
CA ARG A 457 12.87 -2.74 24.71
C ARG A 457 11.46 -2.47 25.18
N VAL A 458 10.79 -3.51 25.69
CA VAL A 458 9.48 -3.35 26.35
C VAL A 458 9.65 -2.53 27.62
N LEU A 459 8.82 -1.52 27.77
CA LEU A 459 8.85 -0.60 28.91
C LEU A 459 8.30 -1.29 30.17
N LYS A 460 8.87 -0.96 31.34
CA LYS A 460 8.47 -1.55 32.61
C LYS A 460 7.01 -1.26 33.00
N ASP A 461 6.50 -0.09 32.58
CA ASP A 461 5.15 0.40 32.81
C ASP A 461 4.16 0.12 31.64
N ALA A 462 4.62 -0.65 30.64
CA ALA A 462 3.78 -1.04 29.50
C ALA A 462 2.58 -1.91 29.92
N LYS A 463 2.78 -2.80 30.91
CA LYS A 463 1.75 -3.75 31.34
C LYS A 463 0.70 -3.08 32.21
N ARG A 464 -0.55 -3.09 31.71
CA ARG A 464 -1.73 -2.64 32.44
C ARG A 464 -2.68 -3.80 32.72
N GLU A 465 -3.38 -3.75 33.84
CA GLU A 465 -4.25 -4.83 34.31
C GLU A 465 -5.71 -4.52 33.97
N ARG A 466 -6.39 -5.46 33.32
CA ARG A 466 -7.82 -5.37 33.01
C ARG A 466 -8.61 -5.21 34.32
N GLY A 467 -9.59 -4.31 34.32
CA GLY A 467 -10.45 -4.01 35.46
C GLY A 467 -9.86 -2.97 36.46
N LYS A 468 -8.58 -2.62 36.36
CA LYS A 468 -7.92 -1.61 37.17
C LYS A 468 -8.19 -0.19 36.63
N SER A 469 -8.34 0.75 37.56
CA SER A 469 -8.57 2.16 37.24
C SER A 469 -7.25 2.94 37.18
N TYR A 470 -7.15 3.85 36.24
CA TYR A 470 -5.99 4.71 36.00
C TYR A 470 -6.42 6.16 35.89
N ARG A 471 -5.68 7.03 36.55
CA ARG A 471 -5.79 8.47 36.32
C ARG A 471 -4.81 8.85 35.23
N MET A 472 -5.31 9.45 34.13
CA MET A 472 -4.54 9.76 32.95
C MET A 472 -4.71 11.21 32.52
N VAL A 473 -3.61 11.83 32.11
CA VAL A 473 -3.59 13.13 31.42
C VAL A 473 -3.43 12.81 29.93
N LEU A 474 -4.39 13.21 29.15
CA LEU A 474 -4.55 12.83 27.76
C LEU A 474 -4.60 14.05 26.88
N GLU A 475 -4.06 13.91 25.68
CA GLU A 475 -4.15 14.85 24.59
C GLU A 475 -4.73 14.14 23.36
N ARG A 476 -5.35 14.84 22.43
CA ARG A 476 -5.85 14.20 21.22
C ARG A 476 -4.68 13.66 20.43
N TYR A 477 -4.75 12.40 19.99
CA TYR A 477 -3.70 11.78 19.18
C TYR A 477 -3.40 12.60 17.91
N ASP A 478 -4.45 13.15 17.28
CA ASP A 478 -4.36 13.96 16.08
C ASP A 478 -3.61 15.30 16.27
N ASP A 479 -3.42 15.75 17.52
CA ASP A 479 -2.65 16.95 17.84
C ASP A 479 -1.13 16.67 17.95
N HIS A 480 -0.73 15.38 17.72
CA HIS A 480 0.64 14.87 17.85
C HIS A 480 1.19 14.31 16.53
N PRO A 481 1.47 15.16 15.52
CA PRO A 481 2.00 14.70 14.24
C PRO A 481 3.35 13.98 14.37
N GLU A 482 4.10 14.19 15.46
CA GLU A 482 5.33 13.47 15.76
C GLU A 482 5.13 11.97 16.03
N LEU A 483 3.90 11.53 16.31
CA LEU A 483 3.55 10.12 16.53
C LEU A 483 3.14 9.38 15.24
N GLU A 484 2.91 10.09 14.14
CA GLU A 484 2.40 9.52 12.87
C GLU A 484 3.34 8.47 12.24
N GLY A 485 4.63 8.48 12.58
CA GLY A 485 5.61 7.50 12.09
C GLY A 485 5.90 6.34 13.06
N GLU A 486 5.27 6.33 14.21
CA GLU A 486 5.52 5.30 15.22
C GLU A 486 4.61 4.09 15.02
N ARG A 487 5.08 2.91 15.40
CA ARG A 487 4.25 1.70 15.34
C ARG A 487 3.10 1.81 16.33
N LEU A 488 1.87 1.90 15.82
CA LEU A 488 0.65 1.90 16.63
C LEU A 488 -0.01 0.53 16.55
N ILE A 489 -0.33 -0.06 17.70
CA ILE A 489 -0.95 -1.39 17.84
C ILE A 489 -2.29 -1.24 18.55
N MET A 490 -3.34 -1.79 17.97
CA MET A 490 -4.71 -1.69 18.49
C MET A 490 -5.47 -2.98 18.15
N ASP A 491 -5.89 -3.71 19.18
CA ASP A 491 -6.65 -4.95 19.05
C ASP A 491 -8.16 -4.74 19.29
N SER A 492 -8.62 -3.49 19.36
CA SER A 492 -10.02 -3.13 19.57
C SER A 492 -10.72 -2.74 18.29
N ASP A 493 -11.99 -3.11 18.11
CA ASP A 493 -12.85 -2.78 16.97
C ASP A 493 -13.53 -1.39 17.11
N GLU A 494 -13.20 -0.62 18.13
CA GLU A 494 -13.82 0.67 18.45
C GLU A 494 -13.23 1.85 17.64
N PHE A 495 -13.22 1.73 16.32
CA PHE A 495 -12.65 2.74 15.41
C PHE A 495 -13.45 4.06 15.33
N LYS A 496 -14.66 4.11 15.88
CA LYS A 496 -15.51 5.31 15.88
C LYS A 496 -15.18 6.29 17.00
N LEU A 497 -14.43 5.84 17.99
CA LEU A 497 -14.04 6.66 19.13
C LEU A 497 -12.80 7.48 18.80
N PRO A 498 -12.73 8.76 19.23
CA PRO A 498 -11.52 9.54 19.08
C PRO A 498 -10.38 8.90 19.86
N LEU A 499 -9.20 8.81 19.25
CA LEU A 499 -7.99 8.32 19.88
C LEU A 499 -7.32 9.45 20.68
N PHE A 500 -6.92 9.12 21.89
CA PHE A 500 -6.14 9.99 22.77
C PHE A 500 -4.74 9.41 22.97
N TYR A 501 -3.81 10.27 23.29
CA TYR A 501 -2.43 9.94 23.62
C TYR A 501 -2.13 10.32 25.07
N GLN A 502 -1.53 9.42 25.80
CA GLN A 502 -1.03 9.70 27.13
C GLN A 502 0.45 10.09 27.05
N GLN A 503 0.75 11.36 27.36
CA GLN A 503 2.13 11.80 27.52
C GLN A 503 2.83 11.03 28.64
N ARG A 504 4.10 10.75 28.45
CA ARG A 504 4.99 10.31 29.52
C ARG A 504 5.36 11.51 30.39
N ASN A 505 5.18 11.35 31.70
CA ASN A 505 5.71 12.29 32.69
C ASN A 505 7.21 12.11 32.86
#